data_d8896c12cf531ee66967b2733fab7498
#
_entry.id   d8896c12cf531ee66967b2733fab7498
#
_cell.length_a   1.000
_cell.length_b   1.000
_cell.length_c   1.000
_cell.angle_alpha   90.00
_cell.angle_beta   90.00
_cell.angle_gamma   90.00
#
_symmetry.space_group_name_H-M   'P 1'
#
loop_
_entity.id
_entity.type
_entity.pdbx_description
1 polymer ?
#
loop_
_entity_poly.entity_id
_entity_poly.type
_entity_poly.pdbx_seq_one_letter_code
_entity_poly.pdbx_strand_id
1 'polypeptide(L)'
;MSEPSDAMLELAERLAAIGEEMTDMAIDALRRATSGDPDSLEAGEALTLERRIVRARRALEKSIAVLSEGARGTGRDEATLDGGAA
;
A
#
# COMPACT_ATOMS: atom_id res chain seq x y z
N MET A 1 10.57 -10.93 -25.21
CA MET A 1 9.76 -11.61 -24.31
C MET A 1 10.16 -11.33 -22.88
N SER A 2 9.21 -11.03 -22.02
CA SER A 2 9.54 -10.69 -20.67
C SER A 2 9.77 -11.92 -19.86
N GLU A 3 10.64 -11.84 -18.92
CA GLU A 3 10.82 -12.89 -17.99
C GLU A 3 9.78 -12.76 -16.90
N PRO A 4 9.51 -13.82 -16.15
CA PRO A 4 8.54 -13.73 -15.06
C PRO A 4 8.87 -12.62 -14.08
N SER A 5 10.16 -12.38 -13.81
CA SER A 5 10.52 -11.34 -12.88
C SER A 5 10.19 -9.95 -13.45
N ASP A 6 10.31 -9.78 -14.76
CA ASP A 6 9.94 -8.51 -15.38
C ASP A 6 8.44 -8.28 -15.30
N ALA A 7 7.68 -9.33 -15.51
CA ALA A 7 6.23 -9.21 -15.40
C ALA A 7 5.80 -8.86 -13.98
N MET A 8 6.48 -9.43 -13.01
CA MET A 8 6.17 -9.13 -11.62
C MET A 8 6.53 -7.69 -11.28
N LEU A 9 7.64 -7.19 -11.82
CA LEU A 9 8.00 -5.81 -11.60
C LEU A 9 7.00 -4.86 -12.23
N GLU A 10 6.54 -5.18 -13.43
CA GLU A 10 5.52 -4.35 -14.05
C GLU A 10 4.25 -4.32 -13.23
N LEU A 11 3.88 -5.47 -12.70
CA LEU A 11 2.69 -5.53 -11.87
C LEU A 11 2.90 -4.72 -10.60
N ALA A 12 4.08 -4.82 -10.00
CA ALA A 12 4.38 -4.04 -8.80
C ALA A 12 4.27 -2.54 -9.09
N GLU A 13 4.69 -2.10 -10.27
CA GLU A 13 4.60 -0.69 -10.62
C GLU A 13 3.15 -0.25 -10.78
N ARG A 14 2.32 -1.10 -11.34
CA ARG A 14 0.90 -0.76 -11.45
C ARG A 14 0.26 -0.69 -10.07
N LEU A 15 0.64 -1.60 -9.19
CA LEU A 15 0.10 -1.57 -7.84
C LEU A 15 0.57 -0.32 -7.11
N ALA A 16 1.80 0.12 -7.36
CA ALA A 16 2.29 1.33 -6.74
C ALA A 16 1.49 2.55 -7.19
N ALA A 17 1.11 2.59 -8.46
CA ALA A 17 0.27 3.68 -8.94
C ALA A 17 -1.10 3.66 -8.28
N ILE A 18 -1.65 2.46 -8.08
CA ILE A 18 -2.92 2.33 -7.37
C ILE A 18 -2.75 2.80 -5.93
N GLY A 19 -1.61 2.50 -5.32
CA GLY A 19 -1.33 2.96 -3.97
C GLY A 19 -1.33 4.46 -3.86
N GLU A 20 -0.85 5.16 -4.88
CA GLU A 20 -0.90 6.62 -4.88
C GLU A 20 -2.32 7.12 -4.97
N GLU A 21 -3.15 6.46 -5.74
CA GLU A 21 -4.56 6.83 -5.80
C GLU A 21 -5.22 6.60 -4.43
N MET A 22 -4.86 5.53 -3.76
CA MET A 22 -5.39 5.29 -2.43
C MET A 22 -4.98 6.38 -1.45
N THR A 23 -3.74 6.86 -1.58
CA THR A 23 -3.27 7.95 -0.73
C THR A 23 -4.11 9.20 -0.95
N ASP A 24 -4.39 9.53 -2.21
CA ASP A 24 -5.21 10.69 -2.51
C ASP A 24 -6.61 10.54 -1.95
N MET A 25 -7.16 9.34 -2.04
CA MET A 25 -8.49 9.09 -1.48
C MET A 25 -8.50 9.21 0.02
N ALA A 26 -7.43 8.76 0.69
CA ALA A 26 -7.35 8.85 2.14
C ALA A 26 -7.26 10.31 2.57
N ILE A 27 -6.48 11.10 1.85
CA ILE A 27 -6.35 12.52 2.14
C ILE A 27 -7.69 13.22 1.96
N ASP A 28 -8.40 12.89 0.89
CA ASP A 28 -9.71 13.48 0.63
C ASP A 28 -10.70 13.09 1.72
N ALA A 29 -10.68 11.84 2.16
CA ALA A 29 -11.56 11.39 3.22
C ALA A 29 -11.25 12.13 4.52
N LEU A 30 -9.97 12.33 4.80
CA LEU A 30 -9.57 13.04 6.00
C LEU A 30 -10.04 14.49 5.96
N ARG A 31 -9.95 15.12 4.80
CA ARG A 31 -10.44 16.48 4.66
C ARG A 31 -11.93 16.56 4.94
N ARG A 32 -12.69 15.60 4.45
CA ARG A 32 -14.12 15.58 4.69
C ARG A 32 -14.41 15.39 6.17
N ALA A 33 -13.61 14.57 6.84
CA ALA A 33 -13.82 14.31 8.25
C ALA A 33 -13.56 15.56 9.09
N THR A 34 -12.71 16.45 8.61
CA THR A 34 -12.32 17.61 9.40
C THR A 34 -12.90 18.91 8.90
N SER A 35 -13.70 18.90 7.86
CA SER A 35 -14.16 20.16 7.28
C SER A 35 -15.51 20.62 7.77
N GLY A 36 -16.16 19.93 8.63
CA GLY A 36 -17.46 20.35 9.15
C GLY A 36 -17.56 20.03 10.60
N ASP A 37 -18.75 19.67 11.03
CA ASP A 37 -18.97 19.31 12.39
C ASP A 37 -18.30 17.97 12.69
N PRO A 38 -17.32 17.93 13.60
CA PRO A 38 -16.60 16.67 13.87
C PRO A 38 -17.50 15.60 14.49
N ASP A 39 -18.66 15.98 15.03
CA ASP A 39 -19.56 15.00 15.59
C ASP A 39 -20.60 14.52 14.62
N SER A 40 -20.55 14.96 13.37
CA SER A 40 -21.56 14.58 12.40
C SER A 40 -21.37 13.13 11.97
N LEU A 41 -22.43 12.53 11.49
CA LEU A 41 -22.38 11.19 10.96
C LEU A 41 -21.43 11.13 9.78
N GLU A 42 -21.46 12.17 8.94
CA GLU A 42 -20.59 12.21 7.78
C GLU A 42 -19.12 12.21 8.15
N ALA A 43 -18.76 12.94 9.21
CA ALA A 43 -17.38 12.96 9.66
C ALA A 43 -16.96 11.58 10.15
N GLY A 44 -17.84 10.88 10.85
CA GLY A 44 -17.53 9.55 11.33
C GLY A 44 -17.36 8.56 10.21
N GLU A 45 -18.20 8.66 9.18
CA GLU A 45 -18.10 7.79 8.03
C GLU A 45 -16.83 8.06 7.26
N ALA A 46 -16.46 9.33 7.15
CA ALA A 46 -15.23 9.68 6.42
C ALA A 46 -13.99 9.15 7.15
N LEU A 47 -13.99 9.21 8.48
CA LEU A 47 -12.87 8.65 9.23
C LEU A 47 -12.79 7.14 9.09
N THR A 48 -13.92 6.48 9.08
CA THR A 48 -13.95 5.03 8.90
C THR A 48 -13.40 4.68 7.51
N LEU A 49 -13.76 5.44 6.50
CA LEU A 49 -13.28 5.21 5.17
C LEU A 49 -11.78 5.43 5.10
N GLU A 50 -11.30 6.49 5.71
CA GLU A 50 -9.87 6.80 5.70
C GLU A 50 -9.07 5.66 6.33
N ARG A 51 -9.53 5.14 7.47
CA ARG A 51 -8.82 4.04 8.13
C ARG A 51 -8.82 2.78 7.29
N ARG A 52 -9.93 2.53 6.60
CA ARG A 52 -10.01 1.36 5.74
C ARG A 52 -9.04 1.48 4.57
N ILE A 53 -8.96 2.67 3.98
CA ILE A 53 -8.04 2.89 2.88
C ILE A 53 -6.59 2.73 3.34
N VAL A 54 -6.26 3.24 4.53
CA VAL A 54 -4.90 3.12 5.04
C VAL A 54 -4.53 1.66 5.26
N ARG A 55 -5.44 0.86 5.78
CA ARG A 55 -5.17 -0.57 5.95
C ARG A 55 -4.99 -1.27 4.62
N ALA A 56 -5.82 -0.93 3.65
CA ALA A 56 -5.71 -1.52 2.33
C ALA A 56 -4.39 -1.15 1.69
N ARG A 57 -3.96 0.09 1.88
CA ARG A 57 -2.71 0.53 1.31
C ARG A 57 -1.52 -0.19 1.91
N ARG A 58 -1.55 -0.48 3.19
CA ARG A 58 -0.47 -1.24 3.82
C ARG A 58 -0.40 -2.66 3.27
N ALA A 59 -1.56 -3.28 3.05
CA ALA A 59 -1.58 -4.60 2.45
C ALA A 59 -1.04 -4.57 1.04
N LEU A 60 -1.37 -3.51 0.30
CA LEU A 60 -0.88 -3.34 -1.05
C LEU A 60 0.63 -3.16 -1.06
N GLU A 61 1.17 -2.38 -0.14
CA GLU A 61 2.61 -2.16 -0.07
C GLU A 61 3.35 -3.46 0.21
N LYS A 62 2.76 -4.31 1.03
CA LYS A 62 3.35 -5.60 1.28
C LYS A 62 3.36 -6.44 0.02
N SER A 63 2.29 -6.41 -0.75
CA SER A 63 2.23 -7.14 -2.01
C SER A 63 3.29 -6.63 -2.99
N ILE A 64 3.47 -5.32 -3.05
CA ILE A 64 4.49 -4.74 -3.91
C ILE A 64 5.87 -5.23 -3.51
N ALA A 65 6.13 -5.25 -2.22
CA ALA A 65 7.43 -5.70 -1.73
C ALA A 65 7.69 -7.15 -2.10
N VAL A 66 6.69 -8.00 -1.97
CA VAL A 66 6.85 -9.41 -2.31
C VAL A 66 7.11 -9.58 -3.80
N LEU A 67 6.37 -8.84 -4.63
CA LEU A 67 6.56 -8.95 -6.07
C LEU A 67 7.92 -8.43 -6.51
N SER A 68 8.50 -7.53 -5.77
CA SER A 68 9.77 -6.93 -6.12
C SER A 68 10.98 -7.67 -5.55
N GLU A 69 10.76 -8.65 -4.70
CA GLU A 69 11.87 -9.31 -4.02
C GLU A 69 12.88 -9.90 -4.95
N GLY A 70 12.45 -10.63 -5.91
CA GLY A 70 13.35 -11.31 -6.77
C GLY A 70 14.16 -10.38 -7.64
N ALA A 71 13.57 -9.29 -7.99
CA ALA A 71 14.26 -8.38 -8.86
C ALA A 71 15.27 -7.58 -8.10
N ARG A 72 15.07 -7.43 -6.80
CA ARG A 72 15.92 -6.64 -6.11
C ARG A 72 17.12 -7.27 -5.67
N GLY A 73 17.30 -8.32 -5.70
CA GLY A 73 18.44 -8.83 -5.31
C GLY A 73 18.40 -9.77 -4.44
N THR A 74 18.78 -10.62 -4.85
CA THR A 74 18.78 -11.65 -4.24
C THR A 74 19.48 -11.68 -3.05
N GLY A 75 20.47 -11.30 -2.98
CA GLY A 75 21.19 -11.56 -1.88
C GLY A 75 20.69 -11.22 -0.63
N ARG A 76 20.08 -10.37 -0.53
CA ARG A 76 19.79 -10.04 0.63
C ARG A 76 18.93 -10.76 1.30
N ASP A 77 18.39 -11.42 0.80
CA ASP A 77 17.43 -11.99 1.40
C ASP A 77 17.85 -12.86 2.38
N GLU A 78 18.77 -13.38 2.23
CA GLU A 78 19.12 -14.29 3.10
C GLU A 78 19.32 -13.66 4.32
N ALA A 79 19.66 -12.64 4.23
CA ALA A 79 19.87 -12.09 5.40
C ALA A 79 18.75 -12.08 6.21
N THR A 80 17.95 -12.01 5.85
CA THR A 80 16.94 -11.91 6.62
C THR A 80 16.55 -12.92 7.22
N LEU A 81 16.65 -13.46 6.90
CA LEU A 81 16.30 -14.29 7.39
C LEU A 81 16.48 -14.61 8.36
N ASP A 82 16.74 -14.49 8.27
CA ASP A 82 16.92 -14.85 9.03
C ASP A 82 16.69 -14.48 9.80
N GLY A 83 16.60 -14.00 9.71
CA GLY A 83 16.47 -13.75 10.41
C GLY A 83 15.80 -13.76 10.90
N GLY A 84 15.53 -13.61 10.69
CA GLY A 84 15.07 -13.69 11.21
C GLY A 84 14.77 -14.24 11.76
N ALA A 85 14.81 -14.52 11.62
CA ALA A 85 14.59 -15.15 12.08
C ALA A 85 14.84 -15.39 12.91
N ALA A 86 14.84 -15.33 12.98
CA ALA A 86 15.22 -15.63 13.64
C ALA A 86 15.39 -15.47 14.26
#